data_18cdef21ce00bff04c9b70198a16041a
#
_entry.id   18cdef21ce00bff04c9b70198a16041a
#
_cell.length_a   1.000
_cell.length_b   1.000
_cell.length_c   1.000
_cell.angle_alpha   90.00
_cell.angle_beta   90.00
_cell.angle_gamma   90.00
#
_symmetry.space_group_name_H-M   'P 1'
#
loop_
_entity.id
_entity.type
_entity.pdbx_description
1 polymer ?
#
loop_
_entity_poly.entity_id
_entity_poly.type
_entity_poly.pdbx_seq_one_letter_code
_entity_poly.pdbx_strand_id
1 'polypeptide(L)'
;MMIELIATAESVAQAKELVDCGVNILYIGEDEYGLRLPYSFTREEQREVIAYAHAKGAQVSAAVNAIFHNDRINQVAEYLAFLREAEVDSITLGDPGVVQVMREQDLFIPYRYDAQVMVTSSGQINFWAKRGAVGSVLAREVPFEEMKKLIPGALVPVEVLVYGATCIHQSKRNLLENYFNFIEKEEAVNKERGLFISEPKKVDSHYSIYQDRNGTHIFANNDLDLMPHLGELTAIGVSQWMLDGLFTPGENFVAIAKLFVEAREALAEGKWTEELAERLDAELHALHPANRELDSGFYSKDPNEVV
;
A
#
# COMPACT_ATOMS: atom_id res chain seq x y z
N MET A 1 -10.66 -16.34 12.29
CA MET A 1 -9.48 -15.47 12.02
C MET A 1 -10.01 -14.04 11.93
N MET A 2 -9.38 -13.07 12.58
CA MET A 2 -9.78 -11.67 12.48
C MET A 2 -9.12 -11.08 11.23
N ILE A 3 -9.89 -10.45 10.36
CA ILE A 3 -9.38 -9.74 9.17
C ILE A 3 -9.21 -8.26 9.53
N GLU A 4 -8.06 -7.70 9.22
CA GLU A 4 -7.73 -6.29 9.43
C GLU A 4 -7.69 -5.56 8.09
N LEU A 5 -8.40 -4.45 8.01
CA LEU A 5 -8.33 -3.52 6.89
C LEU A 5 -7.26 -2.47 7.16
N ILE A 6 -6.35 -2.31 6.21
CA ILE A 6 -5.31 -1.28 6.19
C ILE A 6 -5.67 -0.32 5.06
N ALA A 7 -5.63 0.98 5.30
CA ALA A 7 -5.94 1.96 4.27
C ALA A 7 -4.97 3.15 4.31
N THR A 8 -4.59 3.63 3.12
CA THR A 8 -3.94 4.93 2.97
C THR A 8 -4.94 6.05 3.23
N ALA A 9 -4.46 7.28 3.46
CA ALA A 9 -5.32 8.45 3.59
C ALA A 9 -4.70 9.67 2.89
N GLU A 10 -5.54 10.53 2.31
CA GLU A 10 -5.13 11.74 1.61
C GLU A 10 -5.25 13.02 2.45
N SER A 11 -5.79 12.92 3.66
CA SER A 11 -5.95 14.04 4.58
C SER A 11 -6.27 13.55 6.00
N VAL A 12 -6.12 14.42 6.99
CA VAL A 12 -6.55 14.15 8.37
C VAL A 12 -8.05 13.87 8.45
N ALA A 13 -8.86 14.59 7.67
CA ALA A 13 -10.31 14.38 7.64
C ALA A 13 -10.66 12.98 7.11
N GLN A 14 -10.10 12.58 5.96
CA GLN A 14 -10.34 11.25 5.39
C GLN A 14 -9.81 10.15 6.30
N ALA A 15 -8.65 10.34 6.95
CA ALA A 15 -8.11 9.38 7.93
C ALA A 15 -9.12 9.10 9.06
N LYS A 16 -9.77 10.15 9.61
CA LYS A 16 -10.80 10.02 10.64
C LYS A 16 -12.04 9.28 10.12
N GLU A 17 -12.51 9.61 8.91
CA GLU A 17 -13.64 8.94 8.28
C GLU A 17 -13.38 7.45 8.02
N LEU A 18 -12.16 7.10 7.61
CA LEU A 18 -11.73 5.72 7.43
C LEU A 18 -11.75 4.94 8.75
N VAL A 19 -11.26 5.53 9.83
CA VAL A 19 -11.34 4.92 11.17
C VAL A 19 -12.80 4.77 11.61
N ASP A 20 -13.61 5.81 11.44
CA ASP A 20 -15.02 5.78 11.84
C ASP A 20 -15.85 4.77 11.03
N CYS A 21 -15.48 4.46 9.80
CA CYS A 21 -16.12 3.42 9.01
C CYS A 21 -15.62 2.00 9.31
N GLY A 22 -14.58 1.84 10.12
CA GLY A 22 -14.13 0.52 10.59
C GLY A 22 -12.81 0.02 10.00
N VAL A 23 -12.01 0.87 9.39
CA VAL A 23 -10.61 0.56 9.05
C VAL A 23 -9.82 0.33 10.33
N ASN A 24 -9.03 -0.75 10.36
CA ASN A 24 -8.29 -1.16 11.54
C ASN A 24 -6.92 -0.48 11.67
N ILE A 25 -6.26 -0.23 10.54
CA ILE A 25 -4.91 0.32 10.49
C ILE A 25 -4.85 1.41 9.43
N LEU A 26 -4.48 2.63 9.81
CA LEU A 26 -4.17 3.67 8.84
C LEU A 26 -2.71 3.57 8.41
N TYR A 27 -2.46 3.73 7.11
CA TYR A 27 -1.12 3.79 6.53
C TYR A 27 -0.85 5.21 6.04
N ILE A 28 -0.02 5.94 6.78
CA ILE A 28 0.30 7.36 6.54
C ILE A 28 1.81 7.60 6.65
N GLY A 29 2.28 8.82 6.34
CA GLY A 29 3.69 9.18 6.53
C GLY A 29 4.07 10.48 5.83
N GLU A 30 5.38 10.75 5.81
CA GLU A 30 5.98 11.86 5.08
C GLU A 30 6.61 11.34 3.78
N ASP A 31 6.47 12.06 2.67
CA ASP A 31 7.12 11.75 1.38
C ASP A 31 8.66 11.68 1.47
N GLU A 32 9.23 12.29 2.54
CA GLU A 32 10.66 12.18 2.84
C GLU A 32 11.09 10.74 3.09
N TYR A 33 10.24 9.96 3.76
CA TYR A 33 10.56 8.63 4.27
C TYR A 33 9.71 7.52 3.66
N GLY A 34 8.54 7.87 3.13
CA GLY A 34 7.56 6.95 2.53
C GLY A 34 7.50 7.04 1.01
N LEU A 35 7.07 5.97 0.37
CA LEU A 35 6.88 5.90 -1.08
C LEU A 35 5.39 5.96 -1.43
N ARG A 36 5.07 6.75 -2.45
CA ARG A 36 3.77 6.74 -3.15
C ARG A 36 2.58 6.95 -2.22
N LEU A 37 2.71 7.84 -1.26
CA LEU A 37 1.62 8.21 -0.37
C LEU A 37 0.61 9.11 -1.10
N PRO A 38 -0.71 8.97 -0.83
CA PRO A 38 -1.71 9.91 -1.32
C PRO A 38 -1.43 11.34 -0.85
N TYR A 39 -0.96 11.49 0.39
CA TYR A 39 -0.64 12.76 1.03
C TYR A 39 0.58 12.64 1.94
N SER A 40 1.41 13.68 1.97
CA SER A 40 2.53 13.80 2.91
C SER A 40 2.08 14.51 4.17
N PHE A 41 1.86 13.75 5.24
CA PHE A 41 1.40 14.29 6.52
C PHE A 41 2.54 15.01 7.24
N THR A 42 2.28 16.21 7.76
CA THR A 42 3.18 16.87 8.71
C THR A 42 3.24 16.08 10.02
N ARG A 43 4.27 16.33 10.84
CA ARG A 43 4.41 15.65 12.13
C ARG A 43 3.27 15.97 13.10
N GLU A 44 2.72 17.17 13.05
CA GLU A 44 1.54 17.57 13.81
C GLU A 44 0.30 16.80 13.37
N GLU A 45 0.06 16.69 12.08
CA GLU A 45 -1.05 15.92 11.51
C GLU A 45 -0.91 14.43 11.82
N GLN A 46 0.31 13.87 11.78
CA GLN A 46 0.55 12.47 12.19
C GLN A 46 0.18 12.24 13.65
N ARG A 47 0.58 13.15 14.58
CA ARG A 47 0.16 13.06 15.98
C ARG A 47 -1.35 13.13 16.15
N GLU A 48 -2.01 14.02 15.41
CA GLU A 48 -3.47 14.15 15.44
C GLU A 48 -4.16 12.86 14.98
N VAL A 49 -3.70 12.29 13.87
CA VAL A 49 -4.25 11.03 13.33
C VAL A 49 -4.00 9.86 14.27
N ILE A 50 -2.80 9.71 14.82
CA ILE A 50 -2.46 8.65 15.77
C ILE A 50 -3.36 8.75 17.01
N ALA A 51 -3.47 9.93 17.62
CA ALA A 51 -4.32 10.14 18.79
C ALA A 51 -5.80 9.82 18.51
N TYR A 52 -6.30 10.21 17.33
CA TYR A 52 -7.68 9.90 16.92
C TYR A 52 -7.89 8.40 16.71
N ALA A 53 -6.98 7.73 16.00
CA ALA A 53 -7.05 6.31 15.75
C ALA A 53 -7.06 5.51 17.07
N HIS A 54 -6.14 5.82 17.98
CA HIS A 54 -6.06 5.19 19.30
C HIS A 54 -7.33 5.40 20.14
N ALA A 55 -7.92 6.61 20.12
CA ALA A 55 -9.17 6.89 20.82
C ALA A 55 -10.35 6.05 20.31
N LYS A 56 -10.25 5.54 19.09
CA LYS A 56 -11.26 4.66 18.44
C LYS A 56 -10.87 3.18 18.43
N GLY A 57 -9.70 2.84 18.96
CA GLY A 57 -9.18 1.46 18.97
C GLY A 57 -8.60 0.99 17.64
N ALA A 58 -8.32 1.91 16.70
CA ALA A 58 -7.58 1.65 15.47
C ALA A 58 -6.08 1.91 15.68
N GLN A 59 -5.27 1.40 14.77
CA GLN A 59 -3.81 1.52 14.78
C GLN A 59 -3.32 2.40 13.63
N VAL A 60 -2.05 2.82 13.72
CA VAL A 60 -1.36 3.57 12.66
C VAL A 60 -0.04 2.89 12.32
N SER A 61 0.19 2.63 11.03
CA SER A 61 1.47 2.21 10.48
C SER A 61 2.09 3.37 9.70
N ALA A 62 3.28 3.83 10.08
CA ALA A 62 3.95 4.89 9.36
C ALA A 62 4.84 4.36 8.23
N ALA A 63 4.76 5.01 7.06
CA ALA A 63 5.59 4.70 5.91
C ALA A 63 7.05 5.12 6.14
N VAL A 64 7.97 4.16 6.14
CA VAL A 64 9.44 4.35 6.17
C VAL A 64 10.07 3.47 5.09
N ASN A 65 9.35 3.27 3.98
CA ASN A 65 9.71 2.32 2.93
C ASN A 65 10.44 2.94 1.74
N ALA A 66 10.88 4.19 1.84
CA ALA A 66 11.81 4.74 0.87
C ALA A 66 13.14 3.97 0.89
N ILE A 67 13.85 3.96 -0.24
CA ILE A 67 15.22 3.45 -0.33
C ILE A 67 16.17 4.60 0.03
N PHE A 68 16.96 4.41 1.08
CA PHE A 68 17.84 5.44 1.60
C PHE A 68 19.28 5.24 1.10
N HIS A 69 19.78 6.22 0.39
CA HIS A 69 21.21 6.31 0.08
C HIS A 69 22.00 6.87 1.28
N ASN A 70 23.31 6.76 1.24
CA ASN A 70 24.20 7.17 2.33
C ASN A 70 24.06 8.63 2.78
N ASP A 71 23.56 9.50 1.92
CA ASP A 71 23.28 10.90 2.20
C ASP A 71 22.01 11.13 3.03
N ARG A 72 21.07 10.17 3.01
CA ARG A 72 19.76 10.30 3.63
C ARG A 72 19.52 9.36 4.82
N ILE A 73 20.21 8.21 4.88
CA ILE A 73 19.96 7.20 5.92
C ILE A 73 20.14 7.75 7.34
N ASN A 74 21.05 8.70 7.54
CA ASN A 74 21.29 9.32 8.85
C ASN A 74 20.12 10.20 9.33
N GLN A 75 19.24 10.67 8.43
CA GLN A 75 18.07 11.48 8.77
C GLN A 75 16.91 10.63 9.30
N VAL A 76 16.93 9.33 9.02
CA VAL A 76 15.87 8.41 9.44
C VAL A 76 15.78 8.31 10.96
N ALA A 77 16.90 8.42 11.68
CA ALA A 77 16.92 8.32 13.14
C ALA A 77 16.03 9.38 13.81
N GLU A 78 16.03 10.61 13.30
CA GLU A 78 15.20 11.70 13.83
C GLU A 78 13.70 11.41 13.61
N TYR A 79 13.34 10.88 12.45
CA TYR A 79 11.95 10.51 12.16
C TYR A 79 11.51 9.32 13.00
N LEU A 80 12.35 8.30 13.17
CA LEU A 80 12.04 7.16 14.05
C LEU A 80 11.87 7.61 15.51
N ALA A 81 12.70 8.54 16.01
CA ALA A 81 12.53 9.10 17.34
C ALA A 81 11.19 9.82 17.50
N PHE A 82 10.81 10.62 16.49
CA PHE A 82 9.49 11.26 16.43
C PHE A 82 8.35 10.23 16.45
N LEU A 83 8.40 9.21 15.58
CA LEU A 83 7.35 8.18 15.49
C LEU A 83 7.20 7.41 16.80
N ARG A 84 8.30 7.11 17.47
CA ARG A 84 8.27 6.46 18.79
C ARG A 84 7.65 7.36 19.86
N GLU A 85 8.00 8.65 19.88
CA GLU A 85 7.41 9.64 20.79
C GLU A 85 5.90 9.81 20.55
N ALA A 86 5.48 9.77 19.26
CA ALA A 86 4.09 9.84 18.87
C ALA A 86 3.31 8.53 19.11
N GLU A 87 3.97 7.49 19.63
CA GLU A 87 3.38 6.19 19.92
C GLU A 87 2.78 5.48 18.71
N VAL A 88 3.44 5.59 17.52
CA VAL A 88 3.01 4.84 16.34
C VAL A 88 3.06 3.33 16.61
N ASP A 89 2.04 2.59 16.16
CA ASP A 89 1.94 1.15 16.44
C ASP A 89 2.95 0.33 15.67
N SER A 90 3.23 0.71 14.42
CA SER A 90 4.23 0.06 13.59
C SER A 90 4.76 1.01 12.50
N ILE A 91 5.84 0.59 11.86
CA ILE A 91 6.32 1.21 10.62
C ILE A 91 6.34 0.16 9.49
N THR A 92 6.17 0.61 8.27
CA THR A 92 6.40 -0.24 7.08
C THR A 92 7.73 0.17 6.47
N LEU A 93 8.66 -0.75 6.36
CA LEU A 93 10.01 -0.49 5.85
C LEU A 93 10.45 -1.54 4.82
N GLY A 94 11.27 -1.12 3.85
CA GLY A 94 11.87 -2.01 2.85
C GLY A 94 13.41 -2.03 2.91
N ASP A 95 14.02 -0.96 3.43
CA ASP A 95 15.46 -0.83 3.51
C ASP A 95 16.02 -1.45 4.81
N PRO A 96 16.88 -2.49 4.73
CA PRO A 96 17.52 -3.07 5.91
C PRO A 96 18.35 -2.07 6.73
N GLY A 97 18.81 -0.98 6.11
CA GLY A 97 19.52 0.12 6.78
C GLY A 97 18.67 0.77 7.87
N VAL A 98 17.35 0.87 7.70
CA VAL A 98 16.43 1.37 8.72
C VAL A 98 16.44 0.46 9.96
N VAL A 99 16.45 -0.86 9.77
CA VAL A 99 16.56 -1.84 10.87
C VAL A 99 17.88 -1.66 11.62
N GLN A 100 18.96 -1.39 10.89
CA GLN A 100 20.27 -1.14 11.50
C GLN A 100 20.25 0.15 12.33
N VAL A 101 19.68 1.25 11.78
CA VAL A 101 19.52 2.52 12.52
C VAL A 101 18.71 2.32 13.80
N MET A 102 17.59 1.59 13.75
CA MET A 102 16.78 1.27 14.93
C MET A 102 17.61 0.57 16.03
N ARG A 103 18.48 -0.37 15.64
CA ARG A 103 19.33 -1.10 16.59
C ARG A 103 20.45 -0.24 17.17
N GLU A 104 21.12 0.54 16.34
CA GLU A 104 22.26 1.38 16.77
C GLU A 104 21.83 2.53 17.66
N GLN A 105 20.62 3.06 17.44
CA GLN A 105 20.09 4.22 18.16
C GLN A 105 19.12 3.84 19.29
N ASP A 106 18.90 2.54 19.53
CA ASP A 106 17.89 2.04 20.50
C ASP A 106 16.49 2.64 20.25
N LEU A 107 16.10 2.73 18.95
CA LEU A 107 14.84 3.31 18.49
C LEU A 107 13.89 2.24 17.94
N PHE A 108 13.82 1.08 18.59
CA PHE A 108 12.98 -0.02 18.08
C PHE A 108 11.51 0.38 18.04
N ILE A 109 10.89 0.20 16.88
CA ILE A 109 9.45 0.26 16.61
C ILE A 109 9.08 -1.06 15.94
N PRO A 110 7.93 -1.70 16.25
CA PRO A 110 7.44 -2.85 15.49
C PRO A 110 7.38 -2.52 14.01
N TYR A 111 7.81 -3.44 13.14
CA TYR A 111 7.84 -3.12 11.72
C TYR A 111 7.26 -4.22 10.84
N ARG A 112 6.68 -3.80 9.73
CA ARG A 112 6.20 -4.64 8.64
C ARG A 112 7.25 -4.58 7.51
N TYR A 113 7.66 -5.73 7.01
CA TYR A 113 8.63 -5.77 5.92
C TYR A 113 7.92 -5.62 4.58
N ASP A 114 8.28 -4.58 3.81
CA ASP A 114 7.59 -4.19 2.59
C ASP A 114 8.07 -4.99 1.38
N ALA A 115 7.13 -5.65 0.73
CA ALA A 115 7.36 -6.45 -0.46
C ALA A 115 7.64 -5.65 -1.75
N GLN A 116 7.57 -4.35 -1.72
CA GLN A 116 7.98 -3.54 -2.89
C GLN A 116 9.45 -3.72 -3.24
N VAL A 117 10.19 -4.40 -2.38
CA VAL A 117 11.52 -4.96 -2.66
C VAL A 117 11.45 -6.47 -2.99
N MET A 118 10.32 -6.92 -3.55
CA MET A 118 10.08 -8.26 -4.10
C MET A 118 10.10 -9.40 -3.07
N VAL A 119 9.32 -9.28 -1.98
CA VAL A 119 9.06 -10.42 -1.10
C VAL A 119 8.08 -11.39 -1.77
N THR A 120 8.57 -12.54 -2.17
CA THR A 120 7.83 -13.53 -2.95
C THR A 120 7.86 -14.94 -2.35
N SER A 121 8.39 -15.10 -1.14
CA SER A 121 8.49 -16.40 -0.50
C SER A 121 8.35 -16.36 1.01
N SER A 122 7.79 -17.43 1.59
CA SER A 122 7.72 -17.60 3.05
C SER A 122 9.11 -17.58 3.70
N GLY A 123 10.15 -18.02 2.98
CA GLY A 123 11.53 -17.95 3.45
C GLY A 123 12.00 -16.52 3.74
N GLN A 124 11.70 -15.57 2.85
CA GLN A 124 12.01 -14.15 3.05
C GLN A 124 11.20 -13.57 4.21
N ILE A 125 9.89 -13.83 4.25
CA ILE A 125 9.01 -13.37 5.33
C ILE A 125 9.54 -13.86 6.68
N ASN A 126 9.84 -15.15 6.78
CA ASN A 126 10.28 -15.77 8.01
C ASN A 126 11.70 -15.33 8.43
N PHE A 127 12.54 -14.95 7.48
CA PHE A 127 13.84 -14.33 7.76
C PHE A 127 13.67 -13.03 8.55
N TRP A 128 12.73 -12.17 8.13
CA TRP A 128 12.46 -10.90 8.78
C TRP A 128 11.64 -11.05 10.06
N ALA A 129 10.67 -11.98 10.08
CA ALA A 129 9.93 -12.32 11.30
C ALA A 129 10.87 -12.70 12.45
N LYS A 130 11.88 -13.53 12.19
CA LYS A 130 12.93 -13.89 13.17
C LYS A 130 13.82 -12.71 13.59
N ARG A 131 13.71 -11.56 12.93
CA ARG A 131 14.46 -10.32 13.22
C ARG A 131 13.59 -9.21 13.77
N GLY A 132 12.36 -9.51 14.12
CA GLY A 132 11.44 -8.59 14.78
C GLY A 132 10.38 -7.98 13.88
N ALA A 133 10.26 -8.40 12.62
CA ALA A 133 9.12 -8.01 11.81
C ALA A 133 7.83 -8.60 12.39
N VAL A 134 6.78 -7.79 12.51
CA VAL A 134 5.46 -8.19 13.01
C VAL A 134 4.46 -8.45 11.87
N GLY A 135 4.85 -8.20 10.63
CA GLY A 135 4.07 -8.45 9.43
C GLY A 135 4.95 -8.33 8.18
N SER A 136 4.40 -8.70 7.04
CA SER A 136 5.07 -8.52 5.74
C SER A 136 4.05 -8.11 4.69
N VAL A 137 4.45 -7.23 3.78
CA VAL A 137 3.65 -6.81 2.63
C VAL A 137 4.02 -7.70 1.44
N LEU A 138 3.07 -8.37 0.81
CA LEU A 138 3.33 -9.28 -0.29
C LEU A 138 3.56 -8.51 -1.61
N ALA A 139 4.48 -8.99 -2.43
CA ALA A 139 4.66 -8.48 -3.78
C ALA A 139 3.39 -8.66 -4.60
N ARG A 140 3.07 -7.65 -5.40
CA ARG A 140 1.81 -7.58 -6.18
C ARG A 140 1.82 -8.50 -7.40
N GLU A 141 3.00 -9.01 -7.76
CA GLU A 141 3.20 -9.95 -8.85
C GLU A 141 3.04 -11.44 -8.44
N VAL A 142 2.72 -11.72 -7.18
CA VAL A 142 2.54 -13.10 -6.70
C VAL A 142 1.15 -13.62 -7.07
N PRO A 143 1.01 -14.63 -7.96
CA PRO A 143 -0.29 -15.22 -8.29
C PRO A 143 -0.90 -15.98 -7.12
N PHE A 144 -2.22 -16.16 -7.16
CA PHE A 144 -2.95 -16.87 -6.10
C PHE A 144 -2.42 -18.28 -5.85
N GLU A 145 -2.04 -19.01 -6.90
CA GLU A 145 -1.49 -20.37 -6.77
C GLU A 145 -0.16 -20.41 -5.98
N GLU A 146 0.64 -19.34 -6.06
CA GLU A 146 1.83 -19.20 -5.22
C GLU A 146 1.48 -18.71 -3.81
N MET A 147 0.47 -17.84 -3.66
CA MET A 147 -0.02 -17.42 -2.34
C MET A 147 -0.49 -18.61 -1.51
N LYS A 148 -1.17 -19.59 -2.12
CA LYS A 148 -1.61 -20.84 -1.45
C LYS A 148 -0.47 -21.63 -0.83
N LYS A 149 0.73 -21.53 -1.41
CA LYS A 149 1.93 -22.19 -0.89
C LYS A 149 2.66 -21.35 0.14
N LEU A 150 2.69 -20.03 -0.08
CA LEU A 150 3.45 -19.08 0.71
C LEU A 150 2.77 -18.76 2.05
N ILE A 151 1.48 -18.41 2.03
CA ILE A 151 0.75 -17.87 3.18
C ILE A 151 0.74 -18.84 4.36
N PRO A 152 0.40 -20.15 4.20
CA PRO A 152 0.41 -21.09 5.31
C PRO A 152 1.77 -21.30 5.97
N GLY A 153 2.84 -20.99 5.26
CA GLY A 153 4.23 -21.10 5.75
C GLY A 153 4.78 -19.85 6.42
N ALA A 154 4.03 -18.74 6.42
CA ALA A 154 4.46 -17.47 7.00
C ALA A 154 4.31 -17.47 8.53
N LEU A 155 5.33 -16.97 9.24
CA LEU A 155 5.33 -16.87 10.72
C LEU A 155 4.66 -15.58 11.24
N VAL A 156 4.38 -14.65 10.36
CA VAL A 156 3.71 -13.36 10.66
C VAL A 156 2.60 -13.12 9.65
N PRO A 157 1.60 -12.29 9.97
CA PRO A 157 0.57 -11.90 9.02
C PRO A 157 1.16 -11.33 7.73
N VAL A 158 0.53 -11.68 6.61
CA VAL A 158 0.89 -11.20 5.29
C VAL A 158 -0.20 -10.28 4.78
N GLU A 159 0.20 -9.04 4.51
CA GLU A 159 -0.65 -8.03 3.91
C GLU A 159 -0.71 -8.22 2.40
N VAL A 160 -1.92 -8.20 1.86
CA VAL A 160 -2.19 -8.29 0.42
C VAL A 160 -2.92 -7.04 -0.02
N LEU A 161 -2.45 -6.40 -1.09
CA LEU A 161 -3.21 -5.34 -1.75
C LEU A 161 -4.47 -5.97 -2.35
N VAL A 162 -5.64 -5.47 -1.97
CA VAL A 162 -6.94 -5.95 -2.48
C VAL A 162 -7.67 -4.90 -3.30
N TYR A 163 -7.27 -3.63 -3.19
CA TYR A 163 -7.79 -2.52 -4.00
C TYR A 163 -6.73 -1.42 -4.18
N GLY A 164 -6.63 -0.92 -5.41
CA GLY A 164 -5.88 0.30 -5.73
C GLY A 164 -4.70 0.12 -6.68
N ALA A 165 -3.91 1.16 -6.82
CA ALA A 165 -2.88 1.26 -7.84
C ALA A 165 -1.69 0.32 -7.61
N THR A 166 -1.23 -0.34 -8.69
CA THR A 166 -0.03 -1.17 -8.68
C THR A 166 1.13 -0.43 -9.34
N CYS A 167 2.16 -0.06 -8.56
CA CYS A 167 3.40 0.47 -9.11
C CYS A 167 4.19 -0.68 -9.76
N ILE A 168 4.43 -0.56 -11.07
CA ILE A 168 5.14 -1.58 -11.87
C ILE A 168 6.60 -1.23 -12.13
N HIS A 169 6.99 0.04 -11.93
CA HIS A 169 8.37 0.47 -12.11
C HIS A 169 8.67 1.67 -11.22
N GLN A 170 9.85 1.65 -10.62
CA GLN A 170 10.40 2.79 -9.89
C GLN A 170 11.85 3.01 -10.29
N SER A 171 12.22 4.27 -10.52
CA SER A 171 13.60 4.68 -10.76
C SER A 171 13.94 5.88 -9.89
N LYS A 172 15.10 5.86 -9.22
CA LYS A 172 15.62 7.03 -8.51
C LYS A 172 15.96 8.21 -9.44
N ARG A 173 16.04 7.96 -10.75
CA ARG A 173 16.34 9.01 -11.75
C ARG A 173 15.11 9.87 -12.01
N ASN A 174 15.35 11.15 -12.26
CA ASN A 174 14.34 12.13 -12.66
C ASN A 174 14.03 11.97 -14.16
N LEU A 175 13.35 10.90 -14.54
CA LEU A 175 13.14 10.56 -15.95
C LEU A 175 12.26 11.56 -16.67
N LEU A 176 11.20 12.08 -16.01
CA LEU A 176 10.28 13.06 -16.60
C LEU A 176 10.94 14.41 -16.79
N GLU A 177 11.60 14.96 -15.79
CA GLU A 177 12.37 16.21 -15.93
C GLU A 177 13.43 16.10 -17.04
N ASN A 178 14.17 14.99 -17.07
CA ASN A 178 15.18 14.77 -18.10
C ASN A 178 14.57 14.72 -19.50
N TYR A 179 13.40 14.08 -19.64
CA TYR A 179 12.66 14.03 -20.91
C TYR A 179 12.19 15.42 -21.34
N PHE A 180 11.53 16.17 -20.44
CA PHE A 180 11.04 17.51 -20.77
C PHE A 180 12.17 18.50 -21.07
N ASN A 181 13.28 18.41 -20.33
CA ASN A 181 14.49 19.20 -20.64
C ASN A 181 15.05 18.86 -22.03
N PHE A 182 15.06 17.56 -22.41
CA PHE A 182 15.55 17.14 -23.73
C PHE A 182 14.69 17.69 -24.89
N ILE A 183 13.37 17.78 -24.70
CA ILE A 183 12.46 18.34 -25.72
C ILE A 183 12.23 19.84 -25.57
N GLU A 184 12.99 20.50 -24.70
CA GLU A 184 12.96 21.95 -24.44
C GLU A 184 11.56 22.45 -24.04
N LYS A 185 10.86 21.70 -23.19
CA LYS A 185 9.54 22.06 -22.64
C LYS A 185 9.60 22.12 -21.11
N GLU A 186 8.86 23.08 -20.55
CA GLU A 186 8.56 23.11 -19.13
C GLU A 186 7.21 22.43 -18.88
N GLU A 187 7.19 21.42 -17.99
CA GLU A 187 5.97 20.68 -17.62
C GLU A 187 6.04 20.25 -16.16
N ALA A 188 4.93 20.32 -15.46
CA ALA A 188 4.82 19.74 -14.13
C ALA A 188 4.91 18.21 -14.20
N VAL A 189 5.64 17.61 -13.27
CA VAL A 189 5.92 16.15 -13.29
C VAL A 189 5.37 15.44 -12.06
N ASN A 190 4.70 16.17 -11.18
CA ASN A 190 4.11 15.66 -9.96
C ASN A 190 2.83 14.83 -10.22
N LYS A 191 2.36 14.18 -9.19
CA LYS A 191 1.17 13.30 -9.20
C LYS A 191 -0.10 14.03 -9.69
N GLU A 192 -0.29 15.25 -9.24
CA GLU A 192 -1.48 16.08 -9.53
C GLU A 192 -1.60 16.46 -11.00
N ARG A 193 -0.48 16.43 -11.75
CA ARG A 193 -0.47 16.71 -13.19
C ARG A 193 -1.17 15.62 -14.00
N GLY A 194 -1.23 14.38 -13.50
CA GLY A 194 -1.92 13.29 -14.17
C GLY A 194 -1.29 12.86 -15.50
N LEU A 195 0.05 12.81 -15.57
CA LEU A 195 0.76 12.32 -16.75
C LEU A 195 0.60 10.81 -16.90
N PHE A 196 0.63 10.35 -18.14
CA PHE A 196 0.66 8.93 -18.46
C PHE A 196 1.56 8.65 -19.68
N ILE A 197 1.99 7.41 -19.80
CA ILE A 197 2.67 6.87 -20.99
C ILE A 197 1.79 5.80 -21.61
N SER A 198 1.92 5.63 -22.93
CA SER A 198 1.18 4.62 -23.70
C SER A 198 2.14 3.74 -24.49
N GLU A 199 1.77 2.50 -24.69
CA GLU A 199 2.49 1.62 -25.61
C GLU A 199 2.23 2.05 -27.06
N PRO A 200 3.25 2.12 -27.94
CA PRO A 200 3.04 2.50 -29.35
C PRO A 200 2.07 1.60 -30.11
N LYS A 201 1.93 0.35 -29.66
CA LYS A 201 1.03 -0.64 -30.29
C LYS A 201 -0.34 -0.75 -29.61
N LYS A 202 -0.51 -0.13 -28.43
CA LYS A 202 -1.74 -0.08 -27.63
C LYS A 202 -2.00 1.35 -27.21
N VAL A 203 -2.48 2.16 -28.15
CA VAL A 203 -2.65 3.61 -28.01
C VAL A 203 -3.60 3.96 -26.84
N ASP A 204 -4.50 3.05 -26.49
CA ASP A 204 -5.47 3.20 -25.41
C ASP A 204 -4.89 2.82 -24.02
N SER A 205 -3.63 2.36 -23.95
CA SER A 205 -2.99 2.09 -22.66
C SER A 205 -2.59 3.39 -21.98
N HIS A 206 -2.91 3.52 -20.66
CA HIS A 206 -2.65 4.71 -19.85
C HIS A 206 -1.91 4.34 -18.57
N TYR A 207 -0.60 4.09 -18.67
CA TYR A 207 0.25 3.86 -17.52
C TYR A 207 0.53 5.19 -16.83
N SER A 208 -0.10 5.45 -15.69
CA SER A 208 0.13 6.66 -14.91
C SER A 208 1.59 6.77 -14.52
N ILE A 209 2.16 7.98 -14.66
CA ILE A 209 3.56 8.26 -14.35
C ILE A 209 3.66 9.61 -13.64
N TYR A 210 4.43 9.64 -12.56
CA TYR A 210 4.82 10.89 -11.94
C TYR A 210 6.23 10.81 -11.35
N GLN A 211 6.77 11.96 -10.99
CA GLN A 211 8.08 12.10 -10.37
C GLN A 211 7.94 12.89 -9.07
N ASP A 212 8.61 12.39 -8.04
CA ASP A 212 8.74 13.04 -6.75
C ASP A 212 10.21 13.01 -6.27
N ARG A 213 10.45 13.34 -5.01
CA ARG A 213 11.78 13.31 -4.40
C ARG A 213 12.40 11.90 -4.34
N ASN A 214 11.61 10.85 -4.43
CA ASN A 214 12.03 9.45 -4.44
C ASN A 214 12.33 8.94 -5.85
N GLY A 215 12.08 9.77 -6.88
CA GLY A 215 12.34 9.48 -8.28
C GLY A 215 11.07 9.37 -9.12
N THR A 216 11.12 8.57 -10.17
CA THR A 216 10.01 8.39 -11.11
C THR A 216 9.29 7.08 -10.81
N HIS A 217 7.95 7.13 -10.77
CA HIS A 217 7.06 6.01 -10.51
C HIS A 217 6.14 5.79 -11.71
N ILE A 218 6.01 4.54 -12.15
CA ILE A 218 5.10 4.12 -13.22
C ILE A 218 4.14 3.08 -12.64
N PHE A 219 2.87 3.23 -12.94
CA PHE A 219 1.79 2.36 -12.45
C PHE A 219 1.18 1.55 -13.58
N ALA A 220 0.61 0.42 -13.24
CA ALA A 220 -0.16 -0.39 -14.16
C ALA A 220 -1.30 0.43 -14.80
N ASN A 221 -1.72 0.00 -15.98
CA ASN A 221 -2.83 0.64 -16.69
C ASN A 221 -4.13 0.57 -15.87
N ASN A 222 -4.37 -0.57 -15.24
CA ASN A 222 -5.55 -0.82 -14.41
C ASN A 222 -5.18 -0.83 -12.92
N ASP A 223 -6.12 -0.44 -12.08
CA ASP A 223 -6.01 -0.62 -10.65
C ASP A 223 -6.47 -2.04 -10.25
N LEU A 224 -5.93 -2.54 -9.16
CA LEU A 224 -6.27 -3.87 -8.66
C LEU A 224 -7.64 -3.85 -7.98
N ASP A 225 -8.45 -4.86 -8.26
CA ASP A 225 -9.66 -5.20 -7.54
C ASP A 225 -9.72 -6.70 -7.27
N LEU A 226 -9.70 -7.06 -5.99
CA LEU A 226 -9.84 -8.44 -5.53
C LEU A 226 -11.12 -8.65 -4.70
N MET A 227 -12.13 -7.77 -4.80
CA MET A 227 -13.40 -7.93 -4.10
C MET A 227 -14.04 -9.30 -4.36
N PRO A 228 -14.12 -9.82 -5.60
CA PRO A 228 -14.68 -11.14 -5.87
C PRO A 228 -13.88 -12.29 -5.25
N HIS A 229 -12.62 -12.08 -4.92
CA HIS A 229 -11.67 -13.09 -4.47
C HIS A 229 -11.41 -13.10 -2.95
N LEU A 230 -12.06 -12.21 -2.18
CA LEU A 230 -11.82 -12.08 -0.73
C LEU A 230 -12.09 -13.38 0.06
N GLY A 231 -13.08 -14.15 -0.38
CA GLY A 231 -13.38 -15.47 0.22
C GLY A 231 -12.23 -16.46 0.07
N GLU A 232 -11.63 -16.53 -1.13
CA GLU A 232 -10.50 -17.41 -1.42
C GLU A 232 -9.23 -16.97 -0.67
N LEU A 233 -8.95 -15.66 -0.64
CA LEU A 233 -7.83 -15.09 0.12
C LEU A 233 -7.95 -15.41 1.63
N THR A 234 -9.15 -15.24 2.18
CA THR A 234 -9.43 -15.54 3.58
C THR A 234 -9.25 -17.03 3.87
N ALA A 235 -9.70 -17.91 2.96
CA ALA A 235 -9.60 -19.35 3.11
C ALA A 235 -8.16 -19.87 3.18
N ILE A 236 -7.21 -19.21 2.51
CA ILE A 236 -5.77 -19.55 2.59
C ILE A 236 -5.04 -18.89 3.76
N GLY A 237 -5.71 -18.02 4.53
CA GLY A 237 -5.14 -17.40 5.73
C GLY A 237 -4.69 -15.95 5.57
N VAL A 238 -5.01 -15.26 4.47
CA VAL A 238 -4.79 -13.82 4.35
C VAL A 238 -5.70 -13.10 5.34
N SER A 239 -5.10 -12.39 6.29
CA SER A 239 -5.81 -11.67 7.36
C SER A 239 -5.61 -10.17 7.33
N GLN A 240 -4.86 -9.64 6.38
CA GLN A 240 -4.59 -8.21 6.26
C GLN A 240 -4.80 -7.77 4.81
N TRP A 241 -5.79 -6.90 4.63
CA TRP A 241 -6.21 -6.36 3.34
C TRP A 241 -5.82 -4.90 3.23
N MET A 242 -4.99 -4.57 2.24
CA MET A 242 -4.56 -3.21 1.96
C MET A 242 -5.46 -2.57 0.91
N LEU A 243 -5.96 -1.39 1.22
CA LEU A 243 -6.67 -0.47 0.34
C LEU A 243 -5.78 0.74 0.06
N ASP A 244 -5.42 0.96 -1.19
CA ASP A 244 -4.56 2.06 -1.63
C ASP A 244 -5.38 3.11 -2.38
N GLY A 245 -5.60 4.26 -1.76
CA GLY A 245 -6.37 5.38 -2.30
C GLY A 245 -5.55 6.37 -3.14
N LEU A 246 -4.32 6.02 -3.57
CA LEU A 246 -3.41 6.93 -4.27
C LEU A 246 -4.05 7.67 -5.45
N PHE A 247 -4.88 6.98 -6.24
CA PHE A 247 -5.59 7.54 -7.39
C PHE A 247 -7.12 7.54 -7.23
N THR A 248 -7.61 7.26 -6.03
CA THR A 248 -9.05 7.28 -5.70
C THR A 248 -9.29 8.33 -4.62
N PRO A 249 -9.35 9.63 -4.95
CA PRO A 249 -9.47 10.69 -3.96
C PRO A 249 -10.88 10.83 -3.38
N GLY A 250 -10.98 11.52 -2.25
CA GLY A 250 -12.22 12.02 -1.68
C GLY A 250 -13.12 10.97 -1.06
N GLU A 251 -14.40 11.27 -1.06
CA GLU A 251 -15.45 10.48 -0.42
C GLU A 251 -15.62 9.09 -1.05
N ASN A 252 -15.29 8.94 -2.33
CA ASN A 252 -15.38 7.66 -3.03
C ASN A 252 -14.46 6.60 -2.39
N PHE A 253 -13.25 6.97 -1.96
CA PHE A 253 -12.36 6.03 -1.30
C PHE A 253 -12.91 5.56 0.05
N VAL A 254 -13.51 6.46 0.81
CA VAL A 254 -14.18 6.10 2.08
C VAL A 254 -15.39 5.19 1.81
N ALA A 255 -16.16 5.46 0.75
CA ALA A 255 -17.29 4.61 0.37
C ALA A 255 -16.81 3.21 -0.05
N ILE A 256 -15.73 3.11 -0.82
CA ILE A 256 -15.09 1.82 -1.18
C ILE A 256 -14.61 1.09 0.08
N ALA A 257 -13.94 1.79 1.00
CA ALA A 257 -13.52 1.17 2.27
C ALA A 257 -14.70 0.57 3.05
N LYS A 258 -15.88 1.20 3.05
CA LYS A 258 -17.10 0.65 3.67
C LYS A 258 -17.55 -0.66 3.02
N LEU A 259 -17.39 -0.83 1.69
CA LEU A 259 -17.70 -2.09 1.02
C LEU A 259 -16.78 -3.21 1.49
N PHE A 260 -15.49 -2.94 1.69
CA PHE A 260 -14.55 -3.90 2.26
C PHE A 260 -14.82 -4.20 3.74
N VAL A 261 -15.32 -3.23 4.51
CA VAL A 261 -15.80 -3.47 5.89
C VAL A 261 -16.99 -4.43 5.87
N GLU A 262 -17.98 -4.22 5.01
CA GLU A 262 -19.14 -5.12 4.84
C GLU A 262 -18.69 -6.52 4.43
N ALA A 263 -17.77 -6.63 3.46
CA ALA A 263 -17.20 -7.91 3.04
C ALA A 263 -16.53 -8.66 4.21
N ARG A 264 -15.71 -7.96 4.99
CA ARG A 264 -15.04 -8.49 6.18
C ARG A 264 -16.03 -9.02 7.20
N GLU A 265 -17.08 -8.25 7.50
CA GLU A 265 -18.11 -8.62 8.46
C GLU A 265 -18.90 -9.84 7.98
N ALA A 266 -19.28 -9.87 6.71
CA ALA A 266 -19.97 -11.01 6.10
C ALA A 266 -19.11 -12.29 6.16
N LEU A 267 -17.82 -12.21 5.90
CA LEU A 267 -16.90 -13.34 6.03
C LEU A 267 -16.76 -13.81 7.48
N ALA A 268 -16.65 -12.87 8.43
CA ALA A 268 -16.55 -13.19 9.85
C ALA A 268 -17.81 -13.87 10.40
N GLU A 269 -18.98 -13.51 9.87
CA GLU A 269 -20.28 -14.08 10.25
C GLU A 269 -20.68 -15.32 9.45
N GLY A 270 -19.87 -15.75 8.48
CA GLY A 270 -20.18 -16.86 7.59
C GLY A 270 -21.35 -16.60 6.63
N LYS A 271 -21.56 -15.32 6.30
CA LYS A 271 -22.64 -14.84 5.40
C LYS A 271 -22.12 -14.45 4.01
N TRP A 272 -20.87 -14.70 3.73
CA TRP A 272 -20.27 -14.43 2.43
C TRP A 272 -20.86 -15.34 1.37
N THR A 273 -21.43 -14.77 0.30
CA THR A 273 -22.00 -15.50 -0.84
C THR A 273 -21.50 -14.89 -2.15
N GLU A 274 -21.66 -15.61 -3.24
CA GLU A 274 -21.30 -15.12 -4.58
C GLU A 274 -22.15 -13.89 -4.95
N GLU A 275 -23.46 -13.90 -4.64
CA GLU A 275 -24.34 -12.76 -4.91
C GLU A 275 -23.94 -11.50 -4.11
N LEU A 276 -23.45 -11.69 -2.88
CA LEU A 276 -22.93 -10.56 -2.08
C LEU A 276 -21.63 -10.02 -2.70
N ALA A 277 -20.72 -10.90 -3.11
CA ALA A 277 -19.48 -10.51 -3.75
C ALA A 277 -19.74 -9.72 -5.05
N GLU A 278 -20.62 -10.23 -5.93
CA GLU A 278 -21.02 -9.56 -7.17
C GLU A 278 -21.65 -8.16 -6.92
N ARG A 279 -22.48 -8.04 -5.89
CA ARG A 279 -23.08 -6.74 -5.54
C ARG A 279 -22.02 -5.75 -5.06
N LEU A 280 -21.14 -6.15 -4.14
CA LEU A 280 -20.08 -5.28 -3.61
C LEU A 280 -19.10 -4.86 -4.70
N ASP A 281 -18.76 -5.78 -5.59
CA ASP A 281 -17.92 -5.53 -6.76
C ASP A 281 -18.55 -4.51 -7.71
N ALA A 282 -19.83 -4.66 -8.05
CA ALA A 282 -20.55 -3.70 -8.90
C ALA A 282 -20.64 -2.30 -8.26
N GLU A 283 -20.86 -2.21 -6.96
CA GLU A 283 -20.86 -0.94 -6.22
C GLU A 283 -19.47 -0.30 -6.20
N LEU A 284 -18.41 -1.10 -6.02
CA LEU A 284 -17.00 -0.66 -6.08
C LEU A 284 -16.69 -0.08 -7.46
N HIS A 285 -17.03 -0.77 -8.54
CA HIS A 285 -16.86 -0.29 -9.91
C HIS A 285 -17.57 1.04 -10.17
N ALA A 286 -18.74 1.25 -9.60
CA ALA A 286 -19.50 2.51 -9.72
C ALA A 286 -18.84 3.69 -8.98
N LEU A 287 -18.07 3.43 -7.92
CA LEU A 287 -17.35 4.42 -7.12
C LEU A 287 -15.94 4.69 -7.64
N HIS A 288 -15.36 3.74 -8.37
CA HIS A 288 -14.00 3.84 -8.90
C HIS A 288 -13.87 4.99 -9.93
N PRO A 289 -12.72 5.70 -9.98
CA PRO A 289 -12.51 6.76 -10.96
C PRO A 289 -12.67 6.30 -12.40
N ALA A 290 -13.56 6.96 -13.17
CA ALA A 290 -13.92 6.56 -14.54
C ALA A 290 -12.76 6.63 -15.57
N ASN A 291 -11.64 7.27 -15.21
CA ASN A 291 -10.44 7.37 -16.06
C ASN A 291 -9.43 6.25 -15.81
N ARG A 292 -9.75 5.29 -14.97
CA ARG A 292 -8.91 4.11 -14.65
C ARG A 292 -9.81 2.88 -14.68
N GLU A 293 -9.28 1.79 -15.20
CA GLU A 293 -10.00 0.51 -15.21
C GLU A 293 -9.57 -0.34 -14.01
N LEU A 294 -10.35 -1.37 -13.73
CA LEU A 294 -10.08 -2.34 -12.68
C LEU A 294 -9.80 -3.71 -13.29
N ASP A 295 -8.86 -4.45 -12.71
CA ASP A 295 -8.64 -5.86 -13.02
C ASP A 295 -8.08 -6.61 -11.80
N SER A 296 -7.91 -7.94 -11.94
CA SER A 296 -7.32 -8.79 -10.90
C SER A 296 -5.77 -8.84 -10.93
N GLY A 297 -5.11 -8.05 -11.78
CA GLY A 297 -3.66 -8.00 -11.91
C GLY A 297 -3.03 -9.37 -12.18
N PHE A 298 -2.07 -9.74 -11.34
CA PHE A 298 -1.39 -11.05 -11.41
C PHE A 298 -2.15 -12.17 -10.68
N TYR A 299 -3.23 -11.87 -9.96
CA TYR A 299 -3.92 -12.83 -9.10
C TYR A 299 -4.29 -14.14 -9.82
N SER A 300 -4.89 -14.03 -11.01
CA SER A 300 -5.35 -15.17 -11.81
C SER A 300 -4.32 -15.70 -12.81
N LYS A 301 -3.08 -15.19 -12.80
CA LYS A 301 -2.04 -15.63 -13.74
C LYS A 301 -1.48 -17.01 -13.39
N ASP A 302 -1.13 -17.78 -14.41
CA ASP A 302 -0.33 -18.99 -14.20
C ASP A 302 1.07 -18.58 -13.70
N PRO A 303 1.55 -19.14 -12.57
CA PRO A 303 2.91 -18.85 -12.07
C PRO A 303 4.02 -19.05 -13.11
N ASN A 304 3.83 -19.94 -14.07
CA ASN A 304 4.82 -20.19 -15.13
C ASN A 304 4.83 -19.11 -16.23
N GLU A 305 3.81 -18.25 -16.26
CA GLU A 305 3.71 -17.11 -17.20
C GLU A 305 4.22 -15.80 -16.60
N VAL A 306 4.48 -15.78 -15.30
CA VAL A 306 5.08 -14.64 -14.59
C VAL A 306 6.59 -14.77 -14.67
N VAL A 307 7.18 -14.23 -15.75
CA VAL A 307 8.62 -14.36 -16.06
C VAL A 307 9.26 -12.98 -16.16
#